data_4625dddc167d6308f429f3ac1fa2bf04
#
_entry.id   4625dddc167d6308f429f3ac1fa2bf04
#
_cell.length_a   1.000
_cell.length_b   1.000
_cell.length_c   1.000
_cell.angle_alpha   90.00
_cell.angle_beta   90.00
_cell.angle_gamma   90.00
#
_symmetry.space_group_name_H-M   'P 1'
#
loop_
_entity.id
_entity.type
_entity.pdbx_description
1 polymer ?
#
loop_
_entity_poly.entity_id
_entity_poly.type
_entity_poly.pdbx_seq_one_letter_code
_entity_poly.pdbx_strand_id
1 'polypeptide(L)'
;MRIPNKKQVCKLTPKILYSPIINYLISFINDFYNEFRKCSHCKSTDCKKHNVIEKIFCKLIVDGKFVDVKVYVQVYYCNKCKKTYLAKSPFYEGIMYCQPIVNLCLYFSAKNPYNRIENRFLEMGIQIDRDTVRNYAIKFQSKIKEYASIKCFDNNIGINMLKVMFDVDNIQELRKKYPHEKYDGVADETYPAIKGAKKKFKEENRIRKINKETPLNYPTGFTLAVGYFAILKFYASLLINKMPFNLMFSNMLLLPMLGADFITTDGHPTYNVINKFTKHLRCLFHKLKNLSKRDKALIKMKKEKQPIDKIKEYLSNKYEKLFDNKTKELKKKFPKYFDKEGNFLGAITSNSIEGGNWRIKFELRTAYSVQESITARTILICINDSVYTYRGGRPSESFAHKHSNFTFEKIMNV
;
A
#
# COMPACT_ATOMS: atom_id res chain seq x y z
N MET A 1 -24.38 -8.42 -20.41
CA MET A 1 -24.42 -8.28 -18.95
C MET A 1 -25.09 -9.52 -18.34
N ARG A 2 -24.38 -10.39 -17.63
CA ARG A 2 -25.01 -11.52 -16.94
C ARG A 2 -25.73 -10.94 -15.71
N ILE A 3 -27.06 -10.91 -15.75
CA ILE A 3 -27.87 -10.58 -14.58
C ILE A 3 -27.68 -11.73 -13.57
N PRO A 4 -27.10 -11.52 -12.39
CA PRO A 4 -27.00 -12.56 -11.38
C PRO A 4 -28.41 -13.06 -11.06
N ASN A 5 -28.56 -14.36 -10.82
CA ASN A 5 -29.85 -14.96 -10.49
C ASN A 5 -30.33 -14.38 -9.16
N LYS A 6 -31.15 -13.33 -9.25
CA LYS A 6 -31.55 -12.39 -8.20
C LYS A 6 -32.12 -13.04 -6.93
N LYS A 7 -32.68 -14.24 -7.07
CA LYS A 7 -33.33 -14.95 -5.96
C LYS A 7 -32.36 -15.67 -5.02
N GLN A 8 -31.14 -16.00 -5.46
CA GLN A 8 -30.22 -16.81 -4.65
C GLN A 8 -29.35 -15.95 -3.69
N VAL A 9 -28.90 -14.77 -4.09
CA VAL A 9 -27.98 -13.96 -3.30
C VAL A 9 -28.66 -13.41 -2.04
N CYS A 10 -29.91 -12.93 -2.15
CA CYS A 10 -30.64 -12.37 -1.01
C CYS A 10 -31.17 -13.42 -0.02
N LYS A 11 -31.25 -14.70 -0.40
CA LYS A 11 -31.77 -15.76 0.49
C LYS A 11 -30.78 -16.23 1.56
N LEU A 12 -29.47 -16.09 1.30
CA LEU A 12 -28.44 -16.60 2.19
C LEU A 12 -27.94 -15.54 3.19
N THR A 13 -28.13 -14.25 2.89
CA THR A 13 -27.68 -13.17 3.78
C THR A 13 -28.76 -12.89 4.83
N PRO A 14 -28.45 -12.99 6.13
CA PRO A 14 -29.42 -12.65 7.19
C PRO A 14 -29.89 -11.20 7.06
N LYS A 15 -31.19 -10.98 7.19
CA LYS A 15 -31.81 -9.63 7.10
C LYS A 15 -31.15 -8.61 8.03
N ILE A 16 -30.73 -9.03 9.21
CA ILE A 16 -30.06 -8.17 10.20
C ILE A 16 -28.79 -7.52 9.67
N LEU A 17 -28.13 -8.13 8.66
CA LEU A 17 -26.90 -7.57 8.10
C LEU A 17 -27.12 -6.52 7.02
N TYR A 18 -28.18 -6.64 6.22
CA TYR A 18 -28.39 -5.74 5.09
C TYR A 18 -29.54 -4.74 5.30
N SER A 19 -30.58 -5.09 6.08
CA SER A 19 -31.72 -4.18 6.31
C SER A 19 -31.32 -2.82 6.88
N PRO A 20 -30.44 -2.70 7.89
CA PRO A 20 -30.00 -1.41 8.38
C PRO A 20 -29.26 -0.59 7.31
N ILE A 21 -28.44 -1.23 6.48
CA ILE A 21 -27.71 -0.57 5.39
C ILE A 21 -28.68 -0.06 4.34
N ILE A 22 -29.64 -0.89 3.92
CA ILE A 22 -30.64 -0.52 2.93
C ILE A 22 -31.51 0.63 3.46
N ASN A 23 -32.03 0.53 4.69
CA ASN A 23 -32.86 1.58 5.29
C ASN A 23 -32.09 2.90 5.40
N TYR A 24 -30.83 2.86 5.81
CA TYR A 24 -29.96 4.03 5.84
C TYR A 24 -29.77 4.64 4.44
N LEU A 25 -29.52 3.83 3.42
CA LEU A 25 -29.32 4.32 2.07
C LEU A 25 -30.63 4.85 1.42
N ILE A 26 -31.77 4.25 1.72
CA ILE A 26 -33.10 4.72 1.23
C ILE A 26 -33.45 6.09 1.83
N SER A 27 -33.00 6.40 3.06
CA SER A 27 -33.30 7.69 3.68
C SER A 27 -32.74 8.89 2.91
N PHE A 28 -31.80 8.70 1.99
CA PHE A 28 -31.26 9.76 1.13
C PHE A 28 -32.06 10.01 -0.15
N ILE A 29 -33.15 9.25 -0.42
CA ILE A 29 -33.96 9.48 -1.62
C ILE A 29 -34.51 10.90 -1.62
N ASN A 30 -34.28 11.60 -2.75
CA ASN A 30 -34.68 13.00 -2.99
C ASN A 30 -33.97 14.05 -2.11
N ASP A 31 -32.91 13.70 -1.39
CA ASP A 31 -32.08 14.68 -0.71
C ASP A 31 -31.55 15.74 -1.68
N PHE A 32 -31.51 16.98 -1.20
CA PHE A 32 -31.00 18.12 -1.96
C PHE A 32 -29.78 18.73 -1.34
N TYR A 33 -28.65 18.62 -2.03
CA TYR A 33 -27.33 19.16 -1.64
C TYR A 33 -27.10 20.50 -2.31
N ASN A 34 -27.21 21.60 -1.59
CA ASN A 34 -27.08 22.98 -2.10
C ASN A 34 -26.10 23.83 -1.30
N GLU A 35 -25.40 23.27 -0.31
CA GLU A 35 -24.43 24.00 0.50
C GLU A 35 -23.31 24.55 -0.37
N PHE A 36 -23.09 25.86 -0.31
CA PHE A 36 -22.04 26.53 -1.06
C PHE A 36 -20.63 26.09 -0.59
N ARG A 37 -19.73 25.92 -1.54
CA ARG A 37 -18.30 25.79 -1.28
C ARG A 37 -17.52 26.67 -2.26
N LYS A 38 -16.28 27.01 -1.89
CA LYS A 38 -15.36 27.69 -2.82
C LYS A 38 -15.13 26.81 -4.06
N CYS A 39 -14.92 27.47 -5.20
CA CYS A 39 -14.66 26.77 -6.46
C CYS A 39 -13.59 25.69 -6.31
N SER A 40 -13.88 24.47 -6.73
CA SER A 40 -12.95 23.33 -6.62
C SER A 40 -11.67 23.54 -7.45
N HIS A 41 -11.77 24.34 -8.53
CA HIS A 41 -10.66 24.54 -9.47
C HIS A 41 -9.73 25.71 -9.08
N CYS A 42 -10.27 26.87 -8.67
CA CYS A 42 -9.46 28.08 -8.42
C CYS A 42 -9.65 28.67 -7.02
N LYS A 43 -10.43 28.01 -6.16
CA LYS A 43 -10.73 28.42 -4.77
C LYS A 43 -11.44 29.78 -4.63
N SER A 44 -11.93 30.37 -5.74
CA SER A 44 -12.69 31.63 -5.70
C SER A 44 -14.04 31.46 -5.01
N THR A 45 -14.51 32.50 -4.36
CA THR A 45 -15.87 32.63 -3.80
C THR A 45 -16.84 33.32 -4.78
N ASP A 46 -16.32 33.95 -5.83
CA ASP A 46 -17.13 34.61 -6.86
C ASP A 46 -17.77 33.58 -7.80
N CYS A 47 -18.92 33.07 -7.35
CA CYS A 47 -19.62 31.97 -8.03
C CYS A 47 -21.13 32.19 -7.92
N LYS A 48 -21.85 31.74 -8.93
CA LYS A 48 -23.31 31.79 -8.97
C LYS A 48 -23.95 30.41 -9.11
N LYS A 49 -25.18 30.24 -8.63
CA LYS A 49 -25.98 29.03 -8.89
C LYS A 49 -26.17 28.90 -10.40
N HIS A 50 -26.00 27.68 -10.92
CA HIS A 50 -26.14 27.41 -12.35
C HIS A 50 -27.38 26.55 -12.59
N ASN A 51 -27.33 25.26 -12.33
CA ASN A 51 -28.43 24.35 -12.47
C ASN A 51 -28.42 23.31 -11.34
N VAL A 52 -29.48 22.51 -11.27
CA VAL A 52 -29.57 21.33 -10.38
C VAL A 52 -29.44 20.09 -11.25
N ILE A 53 -28.65 19.15 -10.82
CA ILE A 53 -28.52 17.84 -11.47
C ILE A 53 -28.98 16.72 -10.55
N GLU A 54 -29.60 15.71 -11.16
CA GLU A 54 -29.90 14.45 -10.51
C GLU A 54 -28.65 13.58 -10.49
N LYS A 55 -28.34 12.98 -9.35
CA LYS A 55 -27.26 12.01 -9.21
C LYS A 55 -27.76 10.72 -8.56
N ILE A 56 -27.21 9.59 -8.99
CA ILE A 56 -27.45 8.30 -8.36
C ILE A 56 -26.53 8.19 -7.13
N PHE A 57 -27.15 8.20 -5.94
CA PHE A 57 -26.42 8.02 -4.67
C PHE A 57 -25.91 6.58 -4.56
N CYS A 58 -26.78 5.62 -4.83
CA CYS A 58 -26.46 4.21 -4.97
C CYS A 58 -27.58 3.49 -5.70
N LYS A 59 -27.35 2.23 -6.08
CA LYS A 59 -28.37 1.32 -6.63
C LYS A 59 -28.59 0.18 -5.64
N LEU A 60 -29.82 -0.03 -5.23
CA LEU A 60 -30.19 -1.05 -4.26
C LEU A 60 -30.97 -2.20 -4.91
N ILE A 61 -31.00 -3.32 -4.22
CA ILE A 61 -31.85 -4.47 -4.50
C ILE A 61 -32.79 -4.63 -3.31
N VAL A 62 -34.03 -4.19 -3.49
CA VAL A 62 -35.08 -4.29 -2.47
C VAL A 62 -36.15 -5.24 -2.97
N ASP A 63 -36.44 -6.28 -2.22
CA ASP A 63 -37.43 -7.34 -2.60
C ASP A 63 -37.24 -7.86 -4.03
N GLY A 64 -35.98 -8.03 -4.44
CA GLY A 64 -35.62 -8.52 -5.76
C GLY A 64 -35.78 -7.50 -6.90
N LYS A 65 -36.15 -6.26 -6.62
CA LYS A 65 -36.23 -5.16 -7.59
C LYS A 65 -35.05 -4.21 -7.45
N PHE A 66 -34.65 -3.59 -8.56
CA PHE A 66 -33.66 -2.52 -8.54
C PHE A 66 -34.31 -1.20 -8.18
N VAL A 67 -33.72 -0.50 -7.21
CA VAL A 67 -34.13 0.81 -6.79
C VAL A 67 -32.93 1.75 -6.89
N ASP A 68 -33.04 2.79 -7.72
CA ASP A 68 -32.05 3.86 -7.78
C ASP A 68 -32.35 4.87 -6.67
N VAL A 69 -31.42 5.01 -5.71
CA VAL A 69 -31.47 6.09 -4.74
C VAL A 69 -30.95 7.34 -5.42
N LYS A 70 -31.85 8.25 -5.75
CA LYS A 70 -31.54 9.47 -6.50
C LYS A 70 -31.54 10.65 -5.54
N VAL A 71 -30.61 11.56 -5.74
CA VAL A 71 -30.46 12.81 -4.98
C VAL A 71 -30.23 13.96 -5.95
N TYR A 72 -30.46 15.18 -5.48
CA TYR A 72 -30.29 16.39 -6.27
C TYR A 72 -29.10 17.18 -5.76
N VAL A 73 -28.29 17.71 -6.67
CA VAL A 73 -27.08 18.47 -6.33
C VAL A 73 -27.06 19.78 -7.10
N GLN A 74 -26.94 20.89 -6.38
CA GLN A 74 -26.75 22.22 -6.98
C GLN A 74 -25.38 22.29 -7.67
N VAL A 75 -25.36 22.70 -8.92
CA VAL A 75 -24.14 23.05 -9.65
C VAL A 75 -23.94 24.57 -9.52
N TYR A 76 -22.69 24.96 -9.29
CA TYR A 76 -22.24 26.35 -9.29
C TYR A 76 -21.37 26.64 -10.50
N TYR A 77 -21.43 27.85 -10.98
CA TYR A 77 -20.56 28.39 -12.03
C TYR A 77 -19.62 29.42 -11.43
N CYS A 78 -18.32 29.25 -11.63
CA CYS A 78 -17.30 30.16 -11.15
C CYS A 78 -17.04 31.29 -12.17
N ASN A 79 -17.27 32.55 -11.77
CA ASN A 79 -17.05 33.69 -12.63
C ASN A 79 -15.56 33.90 -12.94
N LYS A 80 -14.64 33.51 -12.04
CA LYS A 80 -13.20 33.67 -12.20
C LYS A 80 -12.61 32.68 -13.21
N CYS A 81 -12.80 31.38 -13.03
CA CYS A 81 -12.19 30.35 -13.89
C CYS A 81 -13.13 29.81 -14.98
N LYS A 82 -14.37 30.30 -15.05
CA LYS A 82 -15.39 29.91 -16.04
C LYS A 82 -15.74 28.42 -16.06
N LYS A 83 -15.51 27.71 -14.93
CA LYS A 83 -15.82 26.29 -14.79
C LYS A 83 -17.00 26.07 -13.86
N THR A 84 -17.71 24.97 -14.07
CA THR A 84 -18.77 24.49 -13.19
C THR A 84 -18.20 23.52 -12.17
N TYR A 85 -18.84 23.44 -11.00
CA TYR A 85 -18.52 22.49 -9.94
C TYR A 85 -19.74 22.21 -9.08
N LEU A 86 -19.72 21.08 -8.35
CA LEU A 86 -20.83 20.68 -7.50
C LEU A 86 -20.80 21.42 -6.16
N ALA A 87 -21.99 21.67 -5.59
CA ALA A 87 -22.17 22.03 -4.19
C ALA A 87 -21.41 21.06 -3.27
N LYS A 88 -21.27 21.39 -1.99
CA LYS A 88 -20.78 20.43 -1.01
C LYS A 88 -21.78 19.28 -0.94
N SER A 89 -21.33 18.11 -1.35
CA SER A 89 -22.16 16.92 -1.52
C SER A 89 -21.32 15.66 -1.28
N PRO A 90 -21.92 14.54 -0.93
CA PRO A 90 -21.20 13.28 -0.68
C PRO A 90 -20.77 12.58 -1.97
N PHE A 91 -20.23 13.31 -2.94
CA PHE A 91 -19.72 12.78 -4.18
C PHE A 91 -18.32 13.27 -4.47
N TYR A 92 -17.49 12.37 -5.01
CA TYR A 92 -16.23 12.76 -5.64
C TYR A 92 -16.49 13.31 -7.03
N GLU A 93 -15.65 14.24 -7.46
CA GLU A 93 -15.77 14.84 -8.78
C GLU A 93 -15.59 13.78 -9.89
N GLY A 94 -16.51 13.78 -10.85
CA GLY A 94 -16.53 12.82 -11.95
C GLY A 94 -16.75 11.36 -11.53
N ILE A 95 -17.39 11.11 -10.37
CA ILE A 95 -17.80 9.78 -9.91
C ILE A 95 -19.31 9.73 -9.74
N MET A 96 -19.89 8.58 -10.12
CA MET A 96 -21.35 8.37 -10.10
C MET A 96 -21.86 8.13 -8.68
N TYR A 97 -21.32 7.14 -7.97
CA TYR A 97 -21.82 6.74 -6.65
C TYR A 97 -21.28 7.63 -5.52
N CYS A 98 -22.01 7.63 -4.41
CA CYS A 98 -21.65 8.41 -3.22
C CYS A 98 -20.29 7.98 -2.62
N GLN A 99 -19.65 8.91 -1.91
CA GLN A 99 -18.36 8.70 -1.25
C GLN A 99 -18.31 7.45 -0.37
N PRO A 100 -19.28 7.16 0.51
CA PRO A 100 -19.28 5.94 1.31
C PRO A 100 -19.15 4.66 0.50
N ILE A 101 -19.87 4.55 -0.62
CA ILE A 101 -19.80 3.37 -1.51
C ILE A 101 -18.44 3.27 -2.19
N VAL A 102 -17.91 4.40 -2.69
CA VAL A 102 -16.58 4.45 -3.31
C VAL A 102 -15.49 4.08 -2.30
N ASN A 103 -15.57 4.62 -1.07
CA ASN A 103 -14.62 4.34 0.00
C ASN A 103 -14.62 2.85 0.39
N LEU A 104 -15.79 2.23 0.47
CA LEU A 104 -15.91 0.78 0.70
C LEU A 104 -15.31 -0.03 -0.46
N CYS A 105 -15.53 0.39 -1.72
CA CYS A 105 -14.89 -0.25 -2.87
C CYS A 105 -13.36 -0.20 -2.75
N LEU A 106 -12.80 0.95 -2.40
CA LEU A 106 -11.36 1.15 -2.24
C LEU A 106 -10.82 0.32 -1.07
N TYR A 107 -11.49 0.38 0.08
CA TYR A 107 -11.10 -0.40 1.27
C TYR A 107 -11.06 -1.90 0.98
N PHE A 108 -12.11 -2.44 0.36
CA PHE A 108 -12.15 -3.85 0.02
C PHE A 108 -11.15 -4.23 -1.09
N SER A 109 -10.79 -3.28 -1.97
CA SER A 109 -9.82 -3.50 -3.05
C SER A 109 -8.41 -3.79 -2.56
N ALA A 110 -8.09 -3.44 -1.32
CA ALA A 110 -6.81 -3.81 -0.70
C ALA A 110 -6.62 -5.33 -0.61
N LYS A 111 -7.68 -6.09 -0.31
CA LYS A 111 -7.59 -7.52 0.03
C LYS A 111 -8.41 -8.46 -0.83
N ASN A 112 -9.29 -7.95 -1.69
CA ASN A 112 -10.22 -8.78 -2.45
C ASN A 112 -10.12 -8.54 -3.95
N PRO A 113 -10.32 -9.56 -4.79
CA PRO A 113 -10.54 -9.38 -6.21
C PRO A 113 -11.87 -8.64 -6.47
N TYR A 114 -11.94 -7.88 -7.55
CA TYR A 114 -13.09 -7.00 -7.83
C TYR A 114 -14.43 -7.74 -7.96
N ASN A 115 -14.42 -8.95 -8.53
CA ASN A 115 -15.63 -9.79 -8.58
C ASN A 115 -16.11 -10.24 -7.18
N ARG A 116 -15.20 -10.43 -6.24
CA ARG A 116 -15.59 -10.74 -4.85
C ARG A 116 -16.15 -9.53 -4.15
N ILE A 117 -15.66 -8.32 -4.48
CA ILE A 117 -16.20 -7.07 -3.97
C ILE A 117 -17.63 -6.86 -4.51
N GLU A 118 -17.85 -7.05 -5.80
CA GLU A 118 -19.17 -7.06 -6.42
C GLU A 118 -20.13 -7.99 -5.67
N ASN A 119 -19.72 -9.23 -5.42
CA ASN A 119 -20.55 -10.20 -4.68
C ASN A 119 -20.86 -9.73 -3.25
N ARG A 120 -19.89 -9.16 -2.53
CA ARG A 120 -20.11 -8.63 -1.18
C ARG A 120 -21.11 -7.48 -1.17
N PHE A 121 -21.05 -6.59 -2.16
CA PHE A 121 -22.03 -5.52 -2.29
C PHE A 121 -23.43 -6.09 -2.62
N LEU A 122 -23.52 -7.10 -3.46
CA LEU A 122 -24.77 -7.80 -3.73
C LEU A 122 -25.36 -8.46 -2.47
N GLU A 123 -24.51 -9.05 -1.62
CA GLU A 123 -24.91 -9.60 -0.31
C GLU A 123 -25.46 -8.51 0.64
N MET A 124 -24.98 -7.29 0.52
CA MET A 124 -25.48 -6.11 1.26
C MET A 124 -26.69 -5.44 0.59
N GLY A 125 -27.20 -6.00 -0.51
CA GLY A 125 -28.30 -5.42 -1.28
C GLY A 125 -27.91 -4.19 -2.11
N ILE A 126 -26.62 -3.99 -2.37
CA ILE A 126 -26.10 -2.88 -3.18
C ILE A 126 -25.64 -3.42 -4.53
N GLN A 127 -26.09 -2.79 -5.61
CA GLN A 127 -25.65 -3.14 -6.95
C GLN A 127 -24.46 -2.28 -7.37
N ILE A 128 -23.33 -2.92 -7.59
CA ILE A 128 -22.15 -2.32 -8.22
C ILE A 128 -21.42 -3.42 -9.01
N ASP A 129 -20.96 -3.11 -10.20
CA ASP A 129 -20.21 -4.08 -10.99
C ASP A 129 -18.69 -4.00 -10.75
N ARG A 130 -18.00 -5.11 -11.04
CA ARG A 130 -16.57 -5.25 -10.85
C ARG A 130 -15.73 -4.21 -11.61
N ASP A 131 -16.18 -3.79 -12.79
CA ASP A 131 -15.44 -2.86 -13.63
C ASP A 131 -15.56 -1.44 -13.08
N THR A 132 -16.70 -1.10 -12.50
CA THR A 132 -16.87 0.15 -11.72
C THR A 132 -15.94 0.17 -10.52
N VAL A 133 -15.85 -0.91 -9.75
CA VAL A 133 -14.90 -1.01 -8.60
C VAL A 133 -13.46 -0.86 -9.08
N ARG A 134 -13.09 -1.51 -10.19
CA ARG A 134 -11.76 -1.39 -10.80
C ARG A 134 -11.46 0.06 -11.20
N ASN A 135 -12.41 0.73 -11.84
CA ASN A 135 -12.25 2.10 -12.30
C ASN A 135 -12.02 3.07 -11.12
N TYR A 136 -12.69 2.84 -9.98
CA TYR A 136 -12.43 3.62 -8.76
C TYR A 136 -11.01 3.40 -8.23
N ALA A 137 -10.52 2.18 -8.23
CA ALA A 137 -9.14 1.88 -7.81
C ALA A 137 -8.11 2.55 -8.74
N ILE A 138 -8.35 2.54 -10.06
CA ILE A 138 -7.47 3.21 -11.05
C ILE A 138 -7.51 4.73 -10.85
N LYS A 139 -8.70 5.31 -10.63
CA LYS A 139 -8.83 6.75 -10.37
C LYS A 139 -8.12 7.16 -9.08
N PHE A 140 -8.27 6.37 -8.02
CA PHE A 140 -7.55 6.56 -6.76
C PHE A 140 -6.03 6.53 -6.95
N GLN A 141 -5.51 5.59 -7.73
CA GLN A 141 -4.10 5.54 -8.10
C GLN A 141 -3.63 6.82 -8.79
N SER A 142 -4.41 7.33 -9.74
CA SER A 142 -4.09 8.56 -10.45
C SER A 142 -4.03 9.75 -9.48
N LYS A 143 -5.00 9.84 -8.58
CA LYS A 143 -5.06 10.91 -7.57
C LYS A 143 -3.91 10.82 -6.55
N ILE A 144 -3.55 9.63 -6.09
CA ILE A 144 -2.36 9.46 -5.24
C ILE A 144 -1.08 9.89 -5.97
N LYS A 145 -0.95 9.56 -7.25
CA LYS A 145 0.20 10.00 -8.05
C LYS A 145 0.27 11.53 -8.13
N GLU A 146 -0.87 12.18 -8.38
CA GLU A 146 -0.95 13.64 -8.41
C GLU A 146 -0.54 14.25 -7.07
N TYR A 147 -0.97 13.65 -5.96
CA TYR A 147 -0.76 14.16 -4.60
C TYR A 147 0.62 13.87 -4.01
N ALA A 148 1.16 12.67 -4.21
CA ALA A 148 2.29 12.14 -3.44
C ALA A 148 3.35 11.44 -4.32
N SER A 149 3.47 11.79 -5.61
CA SER A 149 4.52 11.19 -6.43
C SER A 149 5.91 11.60 -5.99
N ILE A 150 6.80 10.61 -5.92
CA ILE A 150 8.23 10.85 -5.94
C ILE A 150 8.62 11.00 -7.40
N LYS A 151 9.28 12.11 -7.76
CA LYS A 151 9.77 12.32 -9.13
C LYS A 151 10.74 11.20 -9.51
N CYS A 152 10.31 10.34 -10.38
CA CYS A 152 11.06 9.20 -10.90
C CYS A 152 11.13 9.31 -12.42
N PHE A 153 12.12 8.63 -13.02
CA PHE A 153 12.23 8.53 -14.47
C PHE A 153 11.03 7.80 -15.07
N ASP A 154 10.80 7.99 -16.36
CA ASP A 154 9.69 7.42 -17.11
C ASP A 154 9.47 5.91 -16.84
N ASN A 155 8.21 5.51 -16.77
CA ASN A 155 7.70 4.16 -16.49
C ASN A 155 7.73 3.67 -15.03
N ASN A 156 8.13 4.49 -14.05
CA ASN A 156 8.13 4.12 -12.65
C ASN A 156 7.12 4.94 -11.85
N ILE A 157 6.55 4.30 -10.84
CA ILE A 157 5.63 4.93 -9.93
C ILE A 157 6.28 4.94 -8.55
N GLY A 158 6.78 6.11 -8.17
CA GLY A 158 7.24 6.37 -6.82
C GLY A 158 6.15 7.08 -6.02
N ILE A 159 5.85 6.58 -4.83
CA ILE A 159 4.85 7.16 -3.92
C ILE A 159 5.49 7.46 -2.59
N ASN A 160 5.41 8.72 -2.18
CA ASN A 160 5.76 9.16 -0.84
C ASN A 160 4.61 8.84 0.12
N MET A 161 4.74 7.76 0.87
CA MET A 161 3.72 7.32 1.81
C MET A 161 3.65 8.22 3.05
N LEU A 162 4.71 8.96 3.39
CA LEU A 162 4.66 9.98 4.45
C LEU A 162 3.69 11.10 4.08
N LYS A 163 3.70 11.52 2.80
CA LYS A 163 2.75 12.50 2.27
C LYS A 163 1.32 11.99 2.32
N VAL A 164 1.10 10.74 1.92
CA VAL A 164 -0.23 10.09 1.93
C VAL A 164 -0.78 10.00 3.35
N MET A 165 0.02 9.54 4.32
CA MET A 165 -0.47 9.23 5.67
C MET A 165 -0.42 10.42 6.63
N PHE A 166 0.60 11.28 6.55
CA PHE A 166 0.85 12.30 7.57
C PHE A 166 0.93 13.73 7.01
N ASP A 167 0.80 13.88 5.70
CA ASP A 167 0.90 15.18 4.99
C ASP A 167 2.24 15.88 5.18
N VAL A 168 3.32 15.10 5.17
CA VAL A 168 4.70 15.59 5.24
C VAL A 168 5.54 15.01 4.11
N ASP A 169 6.52 15.77 3.64
CA ASP A 169 7.32 15.35 2.48
C ASP A 169 8.50 14.45 2.86
N ASN A 170 8.97 14.52 4.09
CA ASN A 170 10.14 13.77 4.55
C ASN A 170 10.07 13.49 6.06
N ILE A 171 11.02 12.67 6.52
CA ILE A 171 11.06 12.24 7.92
C ILE A 171 11.46 13.39 8.88
N GLN A 172 12.20 14.41 8.41
CA GLN A 172 12.57 15.55 9.25
C GLN A 172 11.33 16.35 9.65
N GLU A 173 10.37 16.50 8.74
CA GLU A 173 9.10 17.17 9.05
C GLU A 173 8.27 16.34 10.03
N LEU A 174 8.22 15.00 9.83
CA LEU A 174 7.53 14.12 10.78
C LEU A 174 8.20 14.16 12.16
N ARG A 175 9.53 14.20 12.22
CA ARG A 175 10.30 14.30 13.46
C ARG A 175 10.03 15.60 14.22
N LYS A 176 9.81 16.73 13.54
CA LYS A 176 9.41 17.99 14.19
C LYS A 176 8.05 17.85 14.89
N LYS A 177 7.12 17.09 14.30
CA LYS A 177 5.80 16.83 14.90
C LYS A 177 5.89 15.83 16.06
N TYR A 178 6.78 14.85 15.97
CA TYR A 178 6.91 13.74 16.94
C TYR A 178 8.38 13.49 17.30
N PRO A 179 8.99 14.41 18.11
CA PRO A 179 10.43 14.39 18.36
C PRO A 179 10.93 13.23 19.23
N HIS A 180 10.03 12.61 19.99
CA HIS A 180 10.37 11.51 20.91
C HIS A 180 10.36 10.14 20.25
N GLU A 181 9.88 10.05 19.01
CA GLU A 181 9.80 8.78 18.30
C GLU A 181 11.15 8.33 17.76
N LYS A 182 11.29 7.02 17.59
CA LYS A 182 12.49 6.38 17.05
C LYS A 182 12.29 6.06 15.57
N TYR A 183 13.15 6.61 14.73
CA TYR A 183 13.00 6.52 13.28
C TYR A 183 14.05 5.58 12.68
N ASP A 184 13.84 4.27 12.86
CA ASP A 184 14.64 3.21 12.25
C ASP A 184 14.04 2.79 10.92
N GLY A 185 14.79 2.97 9.83
CA GLY A 185 14.34 2.61 8.49
C GLY A 185 14.82 1.22 8.07
N VAL A 186 14.01 0.56 7.26
CA VAL A 186 14.40 -0.66 6.53
C VAL A 186 14.00 -0.48 5.07
N ALA A 187 14.89 -0.82 4.15
CA ALA A 187 14.58 -0.81 2.72
C ALA A 187 14.89 -2.19 2.12
N ASP A 188 13.97 -2.66 1.29
CA ASP A 188 14.09 -3.96 0.63
C ASP A 188 13.29 -3.99 -0.68
N GLU A 189 13.64 -4.91 -1.55
CA GLU A 189 13.01 -5.14 -2.83
C GLU A 189 12.28 -6.47 -2.85
N THR A 190 11.15 -6.51 -3.54
CA THR A 190 10.39 -7.74 -3.66
C THR A 190 9.79 -7.89 -5.05
N TYR A 191 9.60 -9.14 -5.45
CA TYR A 191 9.10 -9.51 -6.77
C TYR A 191 7.79 -10.29 -6.62
N PRO A 192 6.63 -9.59 -6.57
CA PRO A 192 5.35 -10.25 -6.47
C PRO A 192 5.08 -11.13 -7.70
N ALA A 193 4.72 -12.39 -7.48
CA ALA A 193 4.36 -13.29 -8.56
C ALA A 193 2.95 -12.97 -9.07
N ILE A 194 2.87 -12.53 -10.33
CA ILE A 194 1.60 -12.32 -11.02
C ILE A 194 1.17 -13.64 -11.66
N LYS A 195 -0.14 -13.96 -11.59
CA LYS A 195 -0.69 -15.14 -12.29
C LYS A 195 -0.33 -15.08 -13.78
N GLY A 196 0.30 -16.12 -14.28
CA GLY A 196 0.76 -16.20 -15.67
C GLY A 196 2.13 -15.59 -15.95
N ALA A 197 2.71 -14.78 -15.04
CA ALA A 197 4.03 -14.19 -15.24
C ALA A 197 5.13 -15.24 -15.42
N LYS A 198 5.09 -16.34 -14.67
CA LYS A 198 6.04 -17.47 -14.86
C LYS A 198 5.93 -18.11 -16.25
N LYS A 199 4.72 -18.24 -16.81
CA LYS A 199 4.51 -18.79 -18.15
C LYS A 199 5.05 -17.84 -19.21
N LYS A 200 4.71 -16.56 -19.12
CA LYS A 200 5.24 -15.50 -20.00
C LYS A 200 6.76 -15.41 -19.93
N PHE A 201 7.33 -15.43 -18.73
CA PHE A 201 8.77 -15.39 -18.51
C PHE A 201 9.50 -16.59 -19.14
N LYS A 202 8.95 -17.80 -18.99
CA LYS A 202 9.52 -19.00 -19.65
C LYS A 202 9.45 -18.89 -21.16
N GLU A 203 8.33 -18.42 -21.70
CA GLU A 203 8.15 -18.25 -23.14
C GLU A 203 9.06 -17.16 -23.70
N GLU A 204 9.17 -16.02 -23.02
CA GLU A 204 10.06 -14.93 -23.41
C GLU A 204 11.54 -15.37 -23.36
N ASN A 205 11.96 -16.10 -22.34
CA ASN A 205 13.31 -16.65 -22.28
C ASN A 205 13.55 -17.73 -23.36
N ARG A 206 12.52 -18.48 -23.76
CA ARG A 206 12.60 -19.39 -24.90
C ARG A 206 12.87 -18.64 -26.20
N ILE A 207 12.11 -17.56 -26.44
CA ILE A 207 12.27 -16.70 -27.63
C ILE A 207 13.65 -16.04 -27.63
N ARG A 208 14.08 -15.46 -26.50
CA ARG A 208 15.41 -14.86 -26.34
C ARG A 208 16.55 -15.86 -26.62
N LYS A 209 16.39 -17.09 -26.16
CA LYS A 209 17.37 -18.17 -26.47
C LYS A 209 17.46 -18.47 -27.97
N ILE A 210 16.33 -18.49 -28.68
CA ILE A 210 16.28 -18.65 -30.12
C ILE A 210 17.00 -17.48 -30.81
N ASN A 211 16.77 -16.25 -30.34
CA ASN A 211 17.36 -15.03 -30.88
C ASN A 211 18.82 -14.78 -30.40
N LYS A 212 19.40 -15.70 -29.63
CA LYS A 212 20.74 -15.56 -29.00
C LYS A 212 20.87 -14.34 -28.10
N GLU A 213 19.77 -13.87 -27.53
CA GLU A 213 19.74 -12.78 -26.57
C GLU A 213 20.01 -13.29 -25.15
N THR A 214 20.50 -12.39 -24.28
CA THR A 214 20.71 -12.70 -22.85
C THR A 214 19.38 -13.05 -22.17
N PRO A 215 19.27 -14.19 -21.48
CA PRO A 215 18.09 -14.56 -20.76
C PRO A 215 17.73 -13.53 -19.66
N LEU A 216 16.46 -13.33 -19.44
CA LEU A 216 15.98 -12.53 -18.31
C LEU A 216 16.21 -13.28 -17.00
N ASN A 217 16.77 -12.63 -16.01
CA ASN A 217 17.05 -13.24 -14.70
C ASN A 217 15.80 -13.37 -13.81
N TYR A 218 14.76 -12.60 -14.10
CA TYR A 218 13.54 -12.53 -13.27
C TYR A 218 12.29 -12.49 -14.13
N PRO A 219 11.14 -12.98 -13.61
CA PRO A 219 9.87 -12.84 -14.30
C PRO A 219 9.58 -11.37 -14.59
N THR A 220 9.46 -11.03 -15.87
CA THR A 220 9.09 -9.69 -16.32
C THR A 220 7.66 -9.38 -15.86
N GLY A 221 7.49 -8.71 -14.78
CA GLY A 221 6.13 -8.43 -14.38
C GLY A 221 6.01 -7.22 -13.51
N PHE A 222 6.76 -7.21 -12.44
CA PHE A 222 6.52 -6.22 -11.42
C PHE A 222 7.59 -6.31 -10.33
N THR A 223 8.29 -5.23 -10.12
CA THR A 223 9.21 -5.09 -9.00
C THR A 223 8.67 -4.03 -8.06
N LEU A 224 8.70 -4.34 -6.80
CA LEU A 224 8.30 -3.44 -5.73
C LEU A 224 9.48 -3.24 -4.79
N ALA A 225 9.92 -1.99 -4.63
CA ALA A 225 10.81 -1.62 -3.55
C ALA A 225 10.03 -0.83 -2.51
N VAL A 226 10.32 -1.08 -1.27
CA VAL A 226 9.61 -0.50 -0.13
C VAL A 226 10.59 0.07 0.88
N GLY A 227 10.28 1.26 1.37
CA GLY A 227 10.89 1.84 2.56
C GLY A 227 9.90 1.72 3.72
N TYR A 228 10.37 1.24 4.87
CA TYR A 228 9.53 0.91 6.01
C TYR A 228 10.17 1.36 7.31
N PHE A 229 9.40 1.89 8.24
CA PHE A 229 9.84 2.15 9.62
C PHE A 229 9.43 0.99 10.51
N ALA A 230 10.42 0.27 11.03
CA ALA A 230 10.18 -1.01 11.68
C ALA A 230 9.55 -0.87 13.08
N ILE A 231 10.03 0.06 13.90
CA ILE A 231 9.45 0.35 15.22
C ILE A 231 8.06 0.96 15.07
N LEU A 232 7.92 1.93 14.17
CA LEU A 232 6.68 2.67 13.95
C LEU A 232 5.65 1.90 13.09
N LYS A 233 6.08 0.81 12.46
CA LYS A 233 5.25 -0.15 11.71
C LYS A 233 4.43 0.46 10.57
N PHE A 234 5.05 1.33 9.76
CA PHE A 234 4.40 1.88 8.56
C PHE A 234 5.34 1.98 7.35
N TYR A 235 4.76 1.98 6.16
CA TYR A 235 5.49 2.20 4.91
C TYR A 235 5.77 3.69 4.71
N ALA A 236 7.03 4.05 4.46
CA ALA A 236 7.45 5.42 4.20
C ALA A 236 7.43 5.77 2.71
N SER A 237 7.75 4.80 1.88
CA SER A 237 7.84 4.96 0.42
C SER A 237 7.57 3.65 -0.31
N LEU A 238 7.03 3.79 -1.52
CA LEU A 238 6.82 2.68 -2.45
C LEU A 238 7.40 3.06 -3.80
N LEU A 239 8.11 2.16 -4.41
CA LEU A 239 8.55 2.27 -5.79
C LEU A 239 8.10 1.05 -6.56
N ILE A 240 7.29 1.29 -7.59
CA ILE A 240 6.64 0.26 -8.37
C ILE A 240 7.13 0.35 -9.80
N ASN A 241 7.73 -0.72 -10.30
CA ASN A 241 8.29 -0.78 -11.64
C ASN A 241 7.86 -2.04 -12.39
N LYS A 242 7.65 -1.91 -13.68
CA LYS A 242 7.41 -3.03 -14.60
C LYS A 242 8.70 -3.69 -15.11
N MET A 243 9.84 -3.07 -14.92
CA MET A 243 11.15 -3.52 -15.38
C MET A 243 12.06 -3.87 -14.19
N PRO A 244 13.08 -4.72 -14.33
CA PRO A 244 14.06 -4.94 -13.27
C PRO A 244 14.75 -3.64 -12.88
N PHE A 245 15.06 -3.49 -11.59
CA PHE A 245 15.59 -2.26 -11.01
C PHE A 245 16.92 -1.84 -11.64
N ASN A 246 16.95 -0.56 -11.99
CA ASN A 246 18.22 0.13 -12.18
C ASN A 246 18.67 0.72 -10.83
N LEU A 247 19.97 0.69 -10.55
CA LEU A 247 20.65 1.18 -9.35
C LEU A 247 20.14 2.54 -8.83
N MET A 248 19.74 3.40 -9.74
CA MET A 248 19.29 4.75 -9.46
C MET A 248 17.93 4.81 -8.74
N PHE A 249 17.08 3.80 -8.91
CA PHE A 249 15.74 3.77 -8.33
C PHE A 249 15.72 3.45 -6.85
N SER A 250 16.60 2.55 -6.41
CA SER A 250 16.72 2.24 -4.98
C SER A 250 17.03 3.49 -4.15
N ASN A 251 17.77 4.44 -4.74
CA ASN A 251 18.11 5.69 -4.06
C ASN A 251 16.92 6.65 -3.95
N MET A 252 16.06 6.70 -4.96
CA MET A 252 14.86 7.55 -4.92
C MET A 252 13.83 7.08 -3.89
N LEU A 253 13.75 5.76 -3.67
CA LEU A 253 12.93 5.17 -2.61
C LEU A 253 13.26 5.75 -1.23
N LEU A 254 14.51 6.11 -1.02
CA LEU A 254 15.01 6.53 0.27
C LEU A 254 14.78 8.02 0.55
N LEU A 255 14.43 8.83 -0.47
CA LEU A 255 14.25 10.28 -0.29
C LEU A 255 13.32 10.64 0.88
N PRO A 256 12.14 10.04 1.06
CA PRO A 256 11.29 10.33 2.20
C PRO A 256 11.91 9.92 3.55
N MET A 257 12.84 8.96 3.52
CA MET A 257 13.47 8.39 4.71
C MET A 257 14.81 9.06 5.07
N LEU A 258 15.32 9.98 4.25
CA LEU A 258 16.58 10.67 4.53
C LEU A 258 16.51 11.40 5.86
N GLY A 259 17.54 11.19 6.70
CA GLY A 259 17.57 11.72 8.07
C GLY A 259 16.89 10.81 9.11
N ALA A 260 16.48 9.59 8.74
CA ALA A 260 16.24 8.53 9.72
C ALA A 260 17.47 8.32 10.60
N ASP A 261 17.31 7.77 11.79
CA ASP A 261 18.45 7.50 12.68
C ASP A 261 19.43 6.52 12.04
N PHE A 262 18.91 5.53 11.32
CA PHE A 262 19.64 4.63 10.44
C PHE A 262 18.67 3.95 9.47
N ILE A 263 19.22 3.36 8.40
CA ILE A 263 18.47 2.55 7.44
C ILE A 263 19.17 1.20 7.28
N THR A 264 18.42 0.11 7.46
CA THR A 264 18.90 -1.26 7.32
C THR A 264 18.49 -1.82 5.94
N THR A 265 19.44 -2.42 5.20
CA THR A 265 19.19 -3.08 3.92
C THR A 265 19.87 -4.44 3.87
N ASP A 266 19.62 -5.22 2.81
CA ASP A 266 20.26 -6.54 2.55
C ASP A 266 21.77 -6.47 2.35
N GLY A 267 22.32 -5.27 2.19
CA GLY A 267 23.74 -5.04 1.98
C GLY A 267 24.17 -5.03 0.51
N HIS A 268 23.22 -4.95 -0.44
CA HIS A 268 23.55 -4.74 -1.84
C HIS A 268 24.34 -3.42 -2.02
N PRO A 269 25.41 -3.39 -2.85
CA PRO A 269 26.29 -2.23 -3.00
C PRO A 269 25.57 -0.94 -3.38
N THR A 270 24.46 -1.02 -4.08
CA THR A 270 23.59 0.11 -4.46
C THR A 270 23.22 0.98 -3.28
N TYR A 271 22.98 0.36 -2.11
CA TYR A 271 22.57 1.06 -0.90
C TYR A 271 23.71 1.80 -0.19
N ASN A 272 24.95 1.69 -0.64
CA ASN A 272 26.08 2.39 0.00
C ASN A 272 25.94 3.93 -0.06
N VAL A 273 25.19 4.44 -1.03
CA VAL A 273 24.89 5.88 -1.15
C VAL A 273 24.16 6.43 0.09
N ILE A 274 23.42 5.58 0.82
CA ILE A 274 22.73 5.95 2.06
C ILE A 274 23.68 6.57 3.07
N ASN A 275 24.92 6.08 3.15
CA ASN A 275 25.94 6.59 4.09
C ASN A 275 26.25 8.09 3.92
N LYS A 276 25.93 8.70 2.77
CA LYS A 276 26.08 10.14 2.53
C LYS A 276 25.03 10.98 3.28
N PHE A 277 23.89 10.39 3.62
CA PHE A 277 22.73 11.10 4.13
C PHE A 277 22.27 10.62 5.51
N THR A 278 22.45 9.33 5.80
CA THR A 278 22.10 8.73 7.08
C THR A 278 22.95 7.49 7.33
N LYS A 279 22.91 6.96 8.55
CA LYS A 279 23.71 5.76 8.89
C LYS A 279 23.09 4.53 8.23
N HIS A 280 23.91 3.80 7.48
CA HIS A 280 23.51 2.55 6.83
C HIS A 280 23.92 1.36 7.67
N LEU A 281 22.96 0.49 7.97
CA LEU A 281 23.19 -0.80 8.59
C LEU A 281 22.97 -1.91 7.57
N ARG A 282 23.92 -2.83 7.47
CA ARG A 282 23.72 -4.03 6.66
C ARG A 282 22.98 -5.09 7.47
N CYS A 283 21.95 -5.67 6.90
CA CYS A 283 21.17 -6.72 7.51
C CYS A 283 22.05 -7.84 8.04
N LEU A 284 21.98 -8.08 9.35
CA LEU A 284 22.79 -9.09 10.01
C LEU A 284 22.44 -10.50 9.52
N PHE A 285 21.17 -10.77 9.26
CA PHE A 285 20.72 -12.05 8.69
C PHE A 285 21.36 -12.35 7.34
N HIS A 286 21.34 -11.39 6.40
CA HIS A 286 21.98 -11.56 5.10
C HIS A 286 23.49 -11.71 5.21
N LYS A 287 24.12 -10.98 6.15
CA LYS A 287 25.56 -11.15 6.44
C LYS A 287 25.86 -12.57 6.91
N LEU A 288 25.10 -13.08 7.88
CA LEU A 288 25.26 -14.45 8.38
C LEU A 288 24.97 -15.51 7.29
N LYS A 289 23.92 -15.33 6.50
CA LYS A 289 23.59 -16.21 5.37
C LYS A 289 24.74 -16.26 4.35
N ASN A 290 25.38 -15.15 4.06
CA ASN A 290 26.50 -15.09 3.14
C ASN A 290 27.77 -15.71 3.72
N LEU A 291 28.04 -15.50 5.01
CA LEU A 291 29.11 -16.15 5.72
C LEU A 291 28.92 -17.67 5.79
N SER A 292 27.70 -18.11 6.12
CA SER A 292 27.38 -19.54 6.20
C SER A 292 27.50 -20.30 4.85
N LYS A 293 27.26 -19.62 3.73
CA LYS A 293 27.48 -20.19 2.40
C LYS A 293 28.95 -20.43 2.07
N ARG A 294 29.86 -19.70 2.70
CA ARG A 294 31.31 -19.79 2.52
C ARG A 294 32.00 -20.61 3.61
N ASP A 295 31.24 -20.99 4.64
CA ASP A 295 31.74 -21.75 5.78
C ASP A 295 31.88 -23.22 5.41
N LYS A 296 33.13 -23.63 5.14
CA LYS A 296 33.45 -25.01 4.74
C LYS A 296 33.02 -26.05 5.78
N ALA A 297 33.20 -25.75 7.06
CA ALA A 297 32.79 -26.67 8.16
C ALA A 297 31.27 -26.83 8.19
N LEU A 298 30.51 -25.75 8.12
CA LEU A 298 29.05 -25.81 8.07
C LEU A 298 28.53 -26.54 6.80
N ILE A 299 29.17 -26.32 5.66
CA ILE A 299 28.83 -27.02 4.41
C ILE A 299 29.09 -28.53 4.58
N LYS A 300 30.20 -28.92 5.21
CA LYS A 300 30.54 -30.31 5.51
C LYS A 300 29.50 -30.94 6.45
N MET A 301 29.19 -30.26 7.57
CA MET A 301 28.17 -30.73 8.53
C MET A 301 26.79 -30.97 7.86
N LYS A 302 26.38 -30.07 6.97
CA LYS A 302 25.11 -30.22 6.21
C LYS A 302 25.15 -31.39 5.22
N LYS A 303 26.28 -31.59 4.52
CA LYS A 303 26.47 -32.74 3.60
C LYS A 303 26.44 -34.07 4.36
N GLU A 304 27.02 -34.11 5.54
CA GLU A 304 27.06 -35.27 6.43
C GLU A 304 25.75 -35.47 7.20
N LYS A 305 24.73 -34.63 6.95
CA LYS A 305 23.42 -34.69 7.63
C LYS A 305 23.52 -34.70 9.16
N GLN A 306 24.47 -33.94 9.71
CA GLN A 306 24.63 -33.81 11.16
C GLN A 306 23.32 -33.33 11.83
N PRO A 307 23.05 -33.73 13.10
CA PRO A 307 21.87 -33.31 13.83
C PRO A 307 21.74 -31.79 13.89
N ILE A 308 20.49 -31.31 13.78
CA ILE A 308 20.17 -29.87 13.72
C ILE A 308 20.73 -29.13 14.95
N ASP A 309 20.72 -29.77 16.13
CA ASP A 309 21.21 -29.14 17.37
C ASP A 309 22.74 -28.92 17.34
N LYS A 310 23.51 -29.86 16.79
CA LYS A 310 24.96 -29.64 16.56
C LYS A 310 25.23 -28.52 15.57
N ILE A 311 24.40 -28.38 14.55
CA ILE A 311 24.51 -27.27 13.59
C ILE A 311 24.19 -25.94 14.28
N LYS A 312 23.15 -25.89 15.11
CA LYS A 312 22.77 -24.69 15.90
C LYS A 312 23.89 -24.32 16.87
N GLU A 313 24.40 -25.29 17.63
CA GLU A 313 25.51 -25.07 18.56
C GLU A 313 26.77 -24.52 17.86
N TYR A 314 27.15 -25.10 16.73
CA TYR A 314 28.27 -24.62 15.92
C TYR A 314 28.05 -23.18 15.46
N LEU A 315 26.82 -22.85 14.99
CA LEU A 315 26.48 -21.51 14.54
C LEU A 315 26.50 -20.50 15.72
N SER A 316 25.96 -20.89 16.85
CA SER A 316 25.95 -20.07 18.08
C SER A 316 27.38 -19.73 18.49
N ASN A 317 28.20 -20.76 18.73
CA ASN A 317 29.57 -20.59 19.21
C ASN A 317 30.47 -19.79 18.25
N LYS A 318 30.31 -20.03 16.93
CA LYS A 318 31.14 -19.35 15.93
C LYS A 318 30.75 -17.90 15.69
N TYR A 319 29.47 -17.58 15.73
CA TYR A 319 28.95 -16.26 15.38
C TYR A 319 28.56 -15.41 16.60
N GLU A 320 28.60 -15.95 17.82
CA GLU A 320 28.33 -15.23 19.06
C GLU A 320 29.17 -13.95 19.17
N LYS A 321 30.48 -14.04 19.01
CA LYS A 321 31.37 -12.89 19.04
C LYS A 321 31.05 -11.82 17.99
N LEU A 322 30.47 -12.22 16.87
CA LEU A 322 30.01 -11.28 15.83
C LEU A 322 28.78 -10.50 16.29
N PHE A 323 27.85 -11.17 17.00
CA PHE A 323 26.68 -10.53 17.59
C PHE A 323 27.09 -9.58 18.72
N ASP A 324 27.96 -10.03 19.62
CA ASP A 324 28.46 -9.22 20.76
C ASP A 324 29.18 -7.96 20.31
N ASN A 325 30.07 -8.09 19.32
CA ASN A 325 30.77 -6.95 18.75
C ASN A 325 29.83 -5.98 18.08
N LYS A 326 28.82 -6.52 17.35
CA LYS A 326 27.81 -5.69 16.70
C LYS A 326 26.91 -5.00 17.70
N THR A 327 26.51 -5.68 18.76
CA THR A 327 25.72 -5.10 19.86
C THR A 327 26.48 -3.97 20.56
N LYS A 328 27.77 -4.17 20.88
CA LYS A 328 28.64 -3.13 21.45
C LYS A 328 28.75 -1.91 20.53
N GLU A 329 28.94 -2.13 19.20
CA GLU A 329 28.98 -1.05 18.22
C GLU A 329 27.67 -0.28 18.17
N LEU A 330 26.53 -0.99 18.15
CA LEU A 330 25.21 -0.39 18.11
C LEU A 330 24.90 0.38 19.39
N LYS A 331 25.29 -0.14 20.58
CA LYS A 331 25.10 0.53 21.87
C LYS A 331 25.84 1.87 21.90
N LYS A 332 27.06 1.90 21.34
CA LYS A 332 27.85 3.15 21.23
C LYS A 332 27.20 4.15 20.24
N LYS A 333 26.66 3.66 19.11
CA LYS A 333 26.13 4.53 18.05
C LYS A 333 24.68 4.96 18.26
N PHE A 334 23.88 4.12 18.90
CA PHE A 334 22.43 4.29 19.05
C PHE A 334 21.93 3.92 20.44
N PRO A 335 22.43 4.55 21.52
CA PRO A 335 22.09 4.18 22.91
C PRO A 335 20.58 4.23 23.18
N LYS A 336 19.85 5.18 22.57
CA LYS A 336 18.39 5.32 22.72
C LYS A 336 17.57 4.16 22.18
N TYR A 337 18.19 3.25 21.42
CA TYR A 337 17.55 2.06 20.85
C TYR A 337 17.74 0.81 21.70
N PHE A 338 18.22 0.93 22.91
CA PHE A 338 18.31 -0.17 23.85
C PHE A 338 17.23 -0.03 24.92
N ASP A 339 16.61 -1.17 25.29
CA ASP A 339 15.72 -1.23 26.44
C ASP A 339 16.52 -1.31 27.76
N LYS A 340 15.82 -1.42 28.88
CA LYS A 340 16.44 -1.51 30.21
C LYS A 340 17.23 -2.81 30.39
N GLU A 341 16.82 -3.86 29.71
CA GLU A 341 17.46 -5.19 29.70
C GLU A 341 18.68 -5.24 28.77
N GLY A 342 18.95 -4.20 27.99
CA GLY A 342 20.05 -4.11 27.04
C GLY A 342 19.77 -4.72 25.67
N ASN A 343 18.52 -4.99 25.32
CA ASN A 343 18.13 -5.48 24.00
C ASN A 343 18.01 -4.34 23.00
N PHE A 344 18.47 -4.56 21.79
CA PHE A 344 18.34 -3.57 20.72
C PHE A 344 16.94 -3.61 20.10
N LEU A 345 16.20 -2.51 20.19
CA LEU A 345 14.83 -2.39 19.73
C LEU A 345 14.71 -2.08 18.24
N GLY A 346 15.75 -1.55 17.62
CA GLY A 346 15.75 -1.16 16.22
C GLY A 346 15.89 -2.35 15.25
N ALA A 347 15.61 -2.14 13.98
CA ALA A 347 15.73 -3.16 12.95
C ALA A 347 17.19 -3.40 12.53
N ILE A 348 17.81 -4.45 13.04
CA ILE A 348 19.14 -4.94 12.59
C ILE A 348 19.02 -5.97 11.46
N THR A 349 17.81 -6.37 11.13
CA THR A 349 17.50 -7.32 10.04
C THR A 349 16.39 -6.77 9.16
N SER A 350 16.31 -7.26 7.94
CA SER A 350 15.21 -6.97 7.01
C SER A 350 13.91 -7.76 7.32
N ASN A 351 13.89 -8.58 8.36
CA ASN A 351 12.76 -9.48 8.64
C ASN A 351 11.42 -8.76 8.82
N SER A 352 11.42 -7.54 9.37
CA SER A 352 10.19 -6.74 9.53
C SER A 352 9.57 -6.39 8.18
N ILE A 353 10.39 -6.02 7.19
CA ILE A 353 9.93 -5.70 5.85
C ILE A 353 9.65 -6.97 5.02
N GLU A 354 10.39 -8.06 5.26
CA GLU A 354 10.14 -9.34 4.62
C GLU A 354 8.73 -9.88 4.95
N GLY A 355 8.30 -9.72 6.21
CA GLY A 355 6.93 -10.04 6.62
C GLY A 355 5.87 -9.17 5.91
N GLY A 356 6.15 -7.87 5.73
CA GLY A 356 5.33 -6.96 4.95
C GLY A 356 5.29 -7.35 3.46
N ASN A 357 6.46 -7.61 2.89
CA ASN A 357 6.61 -8.07 1.52
C ASN A 357 5.88 -9.40 1.26
N TRP A 358 5.90 -10.33 2.23
CA TRP A 358 5.14 -11.57 2.15
C TRP A 358 3.63 -11.29 2.10
N ARG A 359 3.11 -10.40 2.95
CA ARG A 359 1.69 -10.00 2.94
C ARG A 359 1.28 -9.37 1.63
N ILE A 360 2.06 -8.42 1.12
CA ILE A 360 1.80 -7.83 -0.19
C ILE A 360 1.73 -8.91 -1.28
N LYS A 361 2.70 -9.83 -1.31
CA LYS A 361 2.70 -10.95 -2.26
C LYS A 361 1.48 -11.85 -2.10
N PHE A 362 1.08 -12.14 -0.87
CA PHE A 362 -0.08 -12.98 -0.57
C PHE A 362 -1.38 -12.32 -1.06
N GLU A 363 -1.61 -11.06 -0.69
CA GLU A 363 -2.81 -10.32 -1.08
C GLU A 363 -2.89 -10.11 -2.61
N LEU A 364 -1.76 -9.82 -3.26
CA LEU A 364 -1.73 -9.70 -4.72
C LEU A 364 -2.00 -11.03 -5.44
N ARG A 365 -1.59 -12.16 -4.88
CA ARG A 365 -1.91 -13.49 -5.42
C ARG A 365 -3.40 -13.81 -5.32
N THR A 366 -3.99 -13.54 -4.17
CA THR A 366 -5.41 -13.83 -3.92
C THR A 366 -6.33 -12.93 -4.73
N ALA A 367 -5.86 -11.74 -5.07
CA ALA A 367 -6.65 -10.76 -5.81
C ALA A 367 -6.79 -11.04 -7.30
N TYR A 368 -6.08 -12.01 -7.89
CA TYR A 368 -6.10 -12.29 -9.34
C TYR A 368 -6.04 -11.02 -10.21
N SER A 369 -5.20 -10.07 -9.82
CA SER A 369 -5.28 -8.73 -10.35
C SER A 369 -4.85 -8.64 -11.80
N VAL A 370 -5.62 -7.87 -12.56
CA VAL A 370 -5.24 -7.38 -13.87
C VAL A 370 -4.04 -6.45 -13.70
N GLN A 371 -3.09 -6.52 -14.60
CA GLN A 371 -1.81 -5.80 -14.52
C GLN A 371 -1.95 -4.28 -14.31
N GLU A 372 -3.00 -3.68 -14.87
CA GLU A 372 -3.30 -2.25 -14.76
C GLU A 372 -3.69 -1.78 -13.34
N SER A 373 -4.26 -2.67 -12.53
CA SER A 373 -4.72 -2.35 -11.17
C SER A 373 -3.76 -2.76 -10.07
N ILE A 374 -2.63 -3.39 -10.40
CA ILE A 374 -1.64 -3.85 -9.42
C ILE A 374 -1.10 -2.69 -8.58
N THR A 375 -0.81 -1.57 -9.22
CA THR A 375 -0.27 -0.40 -8.52
C THR A 375 -1.27 0.15 -7.50
N ALA A 376 -2.54 0.33 -7.91
CA ALA A 376 -3.59 0.76 -7.00
C ALA A 376 -3.73 -0.17 -5.81
N ARG A 377 -3.75 -1.49 -6.06
CA ARG A 377 -3.84 -2.50 -5.00
C ARG A 377 -2.65 -2.47 -4.06
N THR A 378 -1.44 -2.39 -4.59
CA THR A 378 -0.23 -2.32 -3.77
C THR A 378 -0.28 -1.14 -2.81
N ILE A 379 -0.66 0.04 -3.31
CA ILE A 379 -0.81 1.24 -2.50
C ILE A 379 -1.87 1.02 -1.41
N LEU A 380 -3.06 0.51 -1.78
CA LEU A 380 -4.14 0.25 -0.84
C LEU A 380 -3.76 -0.80 0.21
N ILE A 381 -3.02 -1.85 -0.16
CA ILE A 381 -2.49 -2.85 0.79
C ILE A 381 -1.56 -2.18 1.79
N CYS A 382 -0.62 -1.35 1.33
CA CYS A 382 0.34 -0.68 2.20
C CYS A 382 -0.32 0.33 3.14
N ILE A 383 -1.31 1.10 2.66
CA ILE A 383 -2.12 1.99 3.50
C ILE A 383 -2.87 1.17 4.55
N ASN A 384 -3.58 0.14 4.12
CA ASN A 384 -4.34 -0.72 5.02
C ASN A 384 -3.45 -1.40 6.06
N ASP A 385 -2.27 -1.88 5.65
CA ASP A 385 -1.32 -2.53 6.55
C ASP A 385 -0.71 -1.54 7.55
N SER A 386 -0.50 -0.28 7.16
CA SER A 386 0.02 0.76 8.04
C SER A 386 -1.02 1.30 9.02
N VAL A 387 -2.25 1.56 8.54
CA VAL A 387 -3.28 2.30 9.30
C VAL A 387 -4.30 1.36 9.96
N TYR A 388 -4.66 0.26 9.29
CA TYR A 388 -5.79 -0.59 9.70
C TYR A 388 -5.41 -2.02 10.10
N THR A 389 -4.11 -2.34 10.25
CA THR A 389 -3.71 -3.72 10.51
C THR A 389 -4.05 -4.18 11.92
N TYR A 390 -4.75 -5.30 11.99
CA TYR A 390 -4.94 -6.06 13.21
C TYR A 390 -3.91 -7.18 13.28
N ARG A 391 -3.17 -7.25 14.38
CA ARG A 391 -2.29 -8.40 14.69
C ARG A 391 -2.86 -9.14 15.90
N GLY A 392 -3.13 -10.43 15.74
CA GLY A 392 -3.61 -11.28 16.84
C GLY A 392 -4.96 -10.86 17.41
N GLY A 393 -5.89 -10.33 16.60
CA GLY A 393 -7.23 -9.92 17.01
C GLY A 393 -7.30 -8.60 17.79
N ARG A 394 -6.17 -7.90 17.96
CA ARG A 394 -6.12 -6.56 18.59
C ARG A 394 -5.85 -5.48 17.54
N PRO A 395 -6.43 -4.27 17.70
CA PRO A 395 -6.06 -3.12 16.89
C PRO A 395 -4.54 -2.94 16.92
N SER A 396 -3.93 -2.69 15.77
CA SER A 396 -2.50 -2.37 15.73
C SER A 396 -2.29 -1.06 16.48
N GLU A 397 -1.45 -1.05 17.50
CA GLU A 397 -0.96 0.16 18.14
C GLU A 397 0.14 0.85 17.32
N SER A 398 0.12 0.66 15.98
CA SER A 398 1.11 1.28 15.12
C SER A 398 1.00 2.80 15.21
N PHE A 399 2.14 3.46 15.04
CA PHE A 399 2.21 4.91 14.97
C PHE A 399 1.23 5.49 13.92
N ALA A 400 1.16 4.86 12.74
CA ALA A 400 0.26 5.29 11.69
C ALA A 400 -1.21 5.16 12.08
N HIS A 401 -1.60 4.15 12.85
CA HIS A 401 -2.97 4.03 13.36
C HIS A 401 -3.35 5.20 14.27
N LYS A 402 -2.42 5.63 15.13
CA LYS A 402 -2.67 6.72 16.10
C LYS A 402 -2.60 8.10 15.46
N HIS A 403 -1.72 8.32 14.49
CA HIS A 403 -1.31 9.65 14.04
C HIS A 403 -1.57 9.94 12.56
N SER A 404 -2.03 8.94 11.78
CA SER A 404 -2.35 9.17 10.37
C SER A 404 -3.60 10.05 10.23
N ASN A 405 -3.49 11.00 9.33
CA ASN A 405 -4.62 11.83 8.88
C ASN A 405 -5.12 11.38 7.50
N PHE A 406 -4.80 10.13 7.11
CA PHE A 406 -5.26 9.56 5.86
C PHE A 406 -6.78 9.40 5.86
N THR A 407 -7.41 9.91 4.81
CA THR A 407 -8.77 9.58 4.41
C THR A 407 -8.84 9.43 2.89
N PHE A 408 -9.80 8.65 2.42
CA PHE A 408 -10.03 8.54 0.97
C PHE A 408 -10.44 9.89 0.38
N GLU A 409 -11.23 10.66 1.12
CA GLU A 409 -11.71 11.99 0.75
C GLU A 409 -10.56 12.95 0.48
N LYS A 410 -9.53 12.93 1.32
CA LYS A 410 -8.34 13.76 1.16
C LYS A 410 -7.65 13.50 -0.18
N ILE A 411 -7.51 12.25 -0.55
CA ILE A 411 -6.84 11.86 -1.80
C ILE A 411 -7.75 12.07 -3.03
N MET A 412 -9.01 11.68 -2.93
CA MET A 412 -9.93 11.71 -4.07
C MET A 412 -10.36 13.12 -4.49
N ASN A 413 -10.19 14.11 -3.60
CA ASN A 413 -10.51 15.52 -3.86
C ASN A 413 -9.30 16.38 -4.25
N VAL A 414 -8.15 15.79 -4.48
CA VAL A 414 -6.94 16.46 -5.01
C VAL A 414 -7.17 17.02 -6.41
#